data_0ea125b41c55dc8807262257969b3038
#
_entry.id   0ea125b41c55dc8807262257969b3038
#
_cell.length_a   1.000
_cell.length_b   1.000
_cell.length_c   1.000
_cell.angle_alpha   90.00
_cell.angle_beta   90.00
_cell.angle_gamma   90.00
#
_symmetry.space_group_name_H-M   'P 1'
#
loop_
_entity.id
_entity.type
_entity.pdbx_description
1 polymer ?
#
loop_
_entity_poly.entity_id
_entity_poly.type
_entity_poly.pdbx_seq_one_letter_code
_entity_poly.pdbx_strand_id
1 'polypeptide(L)'
;MNSLLLILLLLGAISCATENEKIVWNYLKNKGLTDAGTGGLMGNLQAESNMRSVVYENIYKSSFGFTDQDYVDMVNNGTYTKFVDDGVGFGLAQWTFSTRKQALYDLCEGKIGDLRCQLDFLMIELENDFTDILVMLKTSTDLYACTIKVMTDFERSGDYSEALKKFRYDLAKSIYNEFSGSPIEDIDDPKGKTYKIEPGDTLVGIAEKFGVTVEEICELNNIEDPNMIYAGQVIYIPEKSLNN
;
A
#
# COMPACT_ATOMS: atom_id res chain seq x y z
N MET A 1 -12.09 37.08 -22.66
CA MET A 1 -10.69 36.72 -22.36
C MET A 1 -10.69 36.15 -20.93
N ASN A 2 -10.51 34.85 -20.78
CA ASN A 2 -10.09 34.11 -19.57
C ASN A 2 -10.75 32.72 -19.41
N SER A 3 -11.12 32.08 -20.54
CA SER A 3 -11.54 30.65 -20.46
C SER A 3 -10.45 29.67 -20.93
N LEU A 4 -9.29 30.15 -21.34
CA LEU A 4 -8.20 29.31 -21.86
C LEU A 4 -7.12 29.00 -20.80
N LEU A 5 -7.15 29.66 -19.65
CA LEU A 5 -6.12 29.47 -18.60
C LEU A 5 -6.49 28.43 -17.55
N LEU A 6 -7.76 27.96 -17.54
CA LEU A 6 -8.23 26.96 -16.56
C LEU A 6 -8.14 25.52 -17.07
N ILE A 7 -7.90 25.32 -18.36
CA ILE A 7 -7.78 24.00 -18.98
C ILE A 7 -6.33 23.45 -18.96
N LEU A 8 -5.34 24.32 -18.73
CA LEU A 8 -3.92 23.88 -18.66
C LEU A 8 -3.48 23.39 -17.27
N LEU A 9 -4.34 23.48 -16.26
CA LEU A 9 -4.05 22.99 -14.89
C LEU A 9 -4.63 21.59 -14.59
N LEU A 10 -5.26 20.95 -15.58
CA LEU A 10 -5.79 19.58 -15.52
C LEU A 10 -5.09 18.60 -16.45
N LEU A 11 -4.03 19.02 -17.11
CA LEU A 11 -3.05 18.11 -17.70
C LEU A 11 -2.20 17.65 -16.53
N GLY A 12 -2.50 16.41 -16.06
CA GLY A 12 -1.89 15.76 -14.94
C GLY A 12 -0.39 16.03 -14.87
N ALA A 13 0.08 16.37 -13.69
CA ALA A 13 1.49 16.22 -13.40
C ALA A 13 1.81 14.77 -13.80
N ILE A 14 2.57 14.60 -14.89
CA ILE A 14 3.22 13.33 -15.19
C ILE A 14 4.13 13.13 -13.97
N SER A 15 3.67 12.33 -13.02
CA SER A 15 4.48 11.92 -11.88
C SER A 15 5.61 11.10 -12.50
N CYS A 16 6.76 11.75 -12.71
CA CYS A 16 7.94 11.00 -13.10
C CYS A 16 8.34 10.13 -11.92
N ALA A 17 8.39 8.81 -12.12
CA ALA A 17 8.82 7.87 -11.09
C ALA A 17 10.14 8.33 -10.47
N THR A 18 10.20 8.28 -9.14
CA THR A 18 11.42 8.60 -8.40
C THR A 18 12.52 7.58 -8.70
N GLU A 19 13.75 7.95 -8.44
CA GLU A 19 14.88 7.03 -8.64
C GLU A 19 14.76 5.77 -7.76
N ASN A 20 14.30 5.93 -6.53
CA ASN A 20 14.05 4.78 -5.65
C ASN A 20 12.96 3.84 -6.20
N GLU A 21 11.85 4.38 -6.71
CA GLU A 21 10.81 3.56 -7.33
C GLU A 21 11.35 2.73 -8.50
N LYS A 22 12.19 3.30 -9.36
CA LYS A 22 12.83 2.59 -10.46
C LYS A 22 13.76 1.48 -9.96
N ILE A 23 14.57 1.77 -8.95
CA ILE A 23 15.47 0.79 -8.34
C ILE A 23 14.67 -0.38 -7.74
N VAL A 24 13.62 -0.07 -6.96
CA VAL A 24 12.78 -1.08 -6.30
C VAL A 24 12.05 -1.93 -7.34
N TRP A 25 11.41 -1.30 -8.34
CA TRP A 25 10.73 -2.03 -9.41
C TRP A 25 11.68 -3.01 -10.12
N ASN A 26 12.81 -2.51 -10.63
CA ASN A 26 13.77 -3.33 -11.36
C ASN A 26 14.36 -4.46 -10.48
N TYR A 27 14.61 -4.17 -9.21
CA TYR A 27 15.09 -5.17 -8.27
C TYR A 27 14.08 -6.31 -8.10
N LEU A 28 12.82 -5.99 -7.83
CA LEU A 28 11.76 -6.99 -7.62
C LEU A 28 11.45 -7.78 -8.91
N LYS A 29 11.46 -7.13 -10.07
CA LYS A 29 11.36 -7.80 -11.36
C LYS A 29 12.51 -8.81 -11.58
N ASN A 30 13.74 -8.45 -11.25
CA ASN A 30 14.89 -9.33 -11.34
C ASN A 30 14.82 -10.53 -10.34
N LYS A 31 14.06 -10.40 -9.25
CA LYS A 31 13.74 -11.50 -8.32
C LYS A 31 12.61 -12.40 -8.83
N GLY A 32 12.04 -12.10 -9.99
CA GLY A 32 11.03 -12.91 -10.68
C GLY A 32 9.59 -12.64 -10.27
N LEU A 33 9.30 -11.48 -9.67
CA LEU A 33 7.93 -11.09 -9.40
C LEU A 33 7.22 -10.72 -10.71
N THR A 34 5.92 -10.99 -10.80
CA THR A 34 5.07 -10.49 -11.91
C THR A 34 4.95 -8.97 -11.82
N ASP A 35 4.41 -8.31 -12.85
CA ASP A 35 4.13 -6.87 -12.77
C ASP A 35 3.09 -6.58 -11.69
N ALA A 36 2.04 -7.43 -11.59
CA ALA A 36 1.03 -7.33 -10.54
C ALA A 36 1.61 -7.57 -9.14
N GLY A 37 2.47 -8.57 -8.98
CA GLY A 37 3.16 -8.84 -7.72
C GLY A 37 4.08 -7.70 -7.31
N THR A 38 4.85 -7.16 -8.26
CA THR A 38 5.73 -6.02 -8.02
C THR A 38 4.95 -4.77 -7.64
N GLY A 39 3.91 -4.41 -8.40
CA GLY A 39 3.05 -3.27 -8.11
C GLY A 39 2.34 -3.40 -6.76
N GLY A 40 1.81 -4.59 -6.45
CA GLY A 40 1.13 -4.86 -5.18
C GLY A 40 2.04 -4.73 -3.95
N LEU A 41 3.27 -5.24 -4.03
CA LEU A 41 4.27 -5.08 -2.98
C LEU A 41 4.69 -3.62 -2.85
N MET A 42 5.03 -2.97 -3.96
CA MET A 42 5.46 -1.56 -3.96
C MET A 42 4.36 -0.60 -3.48
N GLY A 43 3.08 -0.85 -3.78
CA GLY A 43 1.98 -0.03 -3.25
C GLY A 43 1.93 -0.03 -1.72
N ASN A 44 2.25 -1.15 -1.09
CA ASN A 44 2.39 -1.22 0.36
C ASN A 44 3.63 -0.48 0.86
N LEU A 45 4.80 -0.70 0.26
CA LEU A 45 6.03 0.01 0.61
C LEU A 45 5.89 1.53 0.44
N GLN A 46 5.14 1.97 -0.58
CA GLN A 46 4.81 3.38 -0.79
C GLN A 46 3.99 3.95 0.37
N ALA A 47 3.02 3.20 0.87
CA ALA A 47 2.20 3.60 2.01
C ALA A 47 3.02 3.66 3.31
N GLU A 48 3.97 2.76 3.51
CA GLU A 48 4.79 2.67 4.73
C GLU A 48 5.88 3.75 4.79
N SER A 49 6.62 3.94 3.71
CA SER A 49 7.85 4.72 3.73
C SER A 49 7.99 5.74 2.61
N ASN A 50 7.04 5.78 1.67
CA ASN A 50 7.19 6.52 0.42
C ASN A 50 8.45 6.08 -0.36
N MET A 51 8.73 4.78 -0.38
CA MET A 51 9.92 4.15 -0.99
C MET A 51 11.26 4.66 -0.45
N ARG A 52 11.30 5.17 0.78
CA ARG A 52 12.52 5.66 1.39
C ARG A 52 13.14 4.63 2.33
N SER A 53 14.41 4.32 2.11
CA SER A 53 15.19 3.48 3.03
C SER A 53 15.67 4.25 4.26
N VAL A 54 15.84 5.56 4.12
CA VAL A 54 16.26 6.47 5.19
C VAL A 54 15.02 7.21 5.70
N VAL A 55 14.23 6.51 6.53
CA VAL A 55 13.05 7.09 7.18
C VAL A 55 12.71 6.29 8.44
N TYR A 56 12.42 7.00 9.53
CA TYR A 56 11.82 6.39 10.72
C TYR A 56 10.44 6.99 11.00
N GLU A 57 9.66 6.30 11.81
CA GLU A 57 8.26 6.59 12.05
C GLU A 57 8.02 8.04 12.54
N ASN A 58 7.11 8.74 11.86
CA ASN A 58 6.90 10.18 12.06
C ASN A 58 6.47 10.59 13.48
N ILE A 59 5.73 9.72 14.20
CA ILE A 59 5.25 10.04 15.55
C ILE A 59 6.38 10.22 16.55
N TYR A 60 7.55 9.65 16.28
CA TYR A 60 8.73 9.77 17.16
C TYR A 60 9.63 10.95 16.83
N LYS A 61 9.45 11.62 15.67
CA LYS A 61 10.34 12.73 15.24
C LYS A 61 10.36 13.89 16.21
N SER A 62 9.19 14.24 16.78
CA SER A 62 9.09 15.32 17.76
C SER A 62 9.76 14.99 19.12
N SER A 63 9.75 13.71 19.50
CA SER A 63 10.32 13.26 20.78
C SER A 63 11.83 13.01 20.70
N PHE A 64 12.31 12.54 19.55
CA PHE A 64 13.75 12.28 19.36
C PHE A 64 14.53 13.54 18.96
N GLY A 65 13.90 14.46 18.21
CA GLY A 65 14.56 15.66 17.70
C GLY A 65 15.62 15.40 16.63
N PHE A 66 15.67 14.17 16.08
CA PHE A 66 16.58 13.78 15.00
C PHE A 66 15.91 13.95 13.64
N THR A 67 16.69 14.23 12.61
CA THR A 67 16.26 14.01 11.22
C THR A 67 16.36 12.53 10.88
N ASP A 68 15.71 12.11 9.77
CA ASP A 68 15.84 10.74 9.27
C ASP A 68 17.31 10.35 9.03
N GLN A 69 18.11 11.27 8.52
CA GLN A 69 19.53 11.05 8.27
C GLN A 69 20.33 10.97 9.58
N ASP A 70 20.08 11.87 10.55
CA ASP A 70 20.76 11.81 11.86
C ASP A 70 20.54 10.46 12.54
N TYR A 71 19.29 9.94 12.49
CA TYR A 71 18.97 8.64 13.06
C TYR A 71 19.82 7.52 12.45
N VAL A 72 19.89 7.47 11.11
CA VAL A 72 20.72 6.49 10.38
C VAL A 72 22.20 6.66 10.72
N ASP A 73 22.72 7.88 10.67
CA ASP A 73 24.14 8.17 10.95
C ASP A 73 24.54 7.77 12.38
N MET A 74 23.67 8.05 13.34
CA MET A 74 23.90 7.69 14.75
C MET A 74 23.85 6.18 14.98
N VAL A 75 22.99 5.44 14.29
CA VAL A 75 23.00 3.99 14.34
C VAL A 75 24.25 3.42 13.66
N ASN A 76 24.56 3.89 12.46
CA ASN A 76 25.69 3.40 11.67
C ASN A 76 27.05 3.65 12.36
N ASN A 77 27.19 4.74 13.13
CA ASN A 77 28.42 5.06 13.84
C ASN A 77 28.43 4.57 15.31
N GLY A 78 27.35 3.92 15.76
CA GLY A 78 27.23 3.32 17.09
C GLY A 78 26.95 4.31 18.24
N THR A 79 26.62 5.59 17.95
CA THR A 79 26.25 6.57 18.98
C THR A 79 24.79 6.42 19.43
N TYR A 80 23.93 5.84 18.61
CA TYR A 80 22.58 5.40 18.99
C TYR A 80 22.50 3.87 19.01
N THR A 81 22.49 3.31 20.21
CA THR A 81 22.56 1.86 20.44
C THR A 81 21.20 1.18 20.66
N LYS A 82 20.11 1.96 20.62
CA LYS A 82 18.76 1.43 20.90
C LYS A 82 17.98 1.02 19.66
N PHE A 83 18.55 1.12 18.47
CA PHE A 83 17.87 0.84 17.20
C PHE A 83 17.02 -0.42 17.23
N VAL A 84 17.55 -1.51 17.75
CA VAL A 84 16.86 -2.82 17.78
C VAL A 84 15.65 -2.79 18.70
N ASP A 85 15.75 -2.10 19.85
CA ASP A 85 14.76 -2.20 20.93
C ASP A 85 13.93 -0.91 21.15
N ASP A 86 14.06 0.08 20.27
CA ASP A 86 13.36 1.36 20.43
C ASP A 86 11.88 1.31 20.05
N GLY A 87 11.43 0.24 19.39
CA GLY A 87 10.04 0.07 18.97
C GLY A 87 9.59 1.01 17.85
N VAL A 88 10.53 1.67 17.19
CA VAL A 88 10.27 2.64 16.12
C VAL A 88 10.30 1.97 14.75
N GLY A 89 9.28 2.17 13.93
CA GLY A 89 9.25 1.70 12.55
C GLY A 89 10.37 2.35 11.73
N PHE A 90 11.12 1.57 10.95
CA PHE A 90 12.25 2.04 10.16
C PHE A 90 12.30 1.46 8.75
N GLY A 91 12.71 2.30 7.79
CA GLY A 91 13.05 1.91 6.43
C GLY A 91 11.84 1.54 5.55
N LEU A 92 12.10 0.84 4.45
CA LEU A 92 11.12 0.55 3.39
C LEU A 92 9.81 -0.04 3.90
N ALA A 93 9.85 -1.04 4.77
CA ALA A 93 8.69 -1.75 5.31
C ALA A 93 8.40 -1.38 6.77
N GLN A 94 8.90 -0.25 7.25
CA GLN A 94 8.70 0.24 8.62
C GLN A 94 8.90 -0.86 9.68
N TRP A 95 10.02 -1.59 9.56
CA TRP A 95 10.36 -2.67 10.51
C TRP A 95 10.41 -2.16 11.96
N THR A 96 9.55 -2.72 12.80
CA THR A 96 9.34 -2.26 14.19
C THR A 96 9.80 -3.28 15.23
N PHE A 97 9.56 -4.58 14.97
CA PHE A 97 9.88 -5.63 15.93
C PHE A 97 11.39 -5.84 16.08
N SER A 98 11.86 -5.99 17.33
CA SER A 98 13.28 -6.13 17.66
C SER A 98 13.97 -7.28 16.90
N THR A 99 13.30 -8.40 16.73
CA THR A 99 13.84 -9.56 15.96
C THR A 99 14.08 -9.23 14.50
N ARG A 100 13.17 -8.48 13.86
CA ARG A 100 13.32 -8.04 12.47
C ARG A 100 14.39 -6.96 12.35
N LYS A 101 14.41 -5.98 13.27
CA LYS A 101 15.41 -4.91 13.28
C LYS A 101 16.82 -5.44 13.55
N GLN A 102 16.98 -6.45 14.42
CA GLN A 102 18.27 -7.10 14.65
C GLN A 102 18.75 -7.79 13.39
N ALA A 103 17.88 -8.56 12.72
CA ALA A 103 18.24 -9.25 11.49
C ALA A 103 18.61 -8.29 10.36
N LEU A 104 17.88 -7.17 10.22
CA LEU A 104 18.22 -6.10 9.28
C LEU A 104 19.59 -5.47 9.61
N TYR A 105 19.85 -5.17 10.88
CA TYR A 105 21.11 -4.58 11.34
C TYR A 105 22.31 -5.48 11.04
N ASP A 106 22.16 -6.78 11.34
CA ASP A 106 23.21 -7.77 11.12
C ASP A 106 23.47 -7.98 9.61
N LEU A 107 22.41 -8.10 8.79
CA LEU A 107 22.54 -8.24 7.35
C LEU A 107 23.23 -7.05 6.69
N CYS A 108 22.86 -5.84 7.13
CA CYS A 108 23.41 -4.60 6.57
C CYS A 108 24.75 -4.19 7.21
N GLU A 109 25.32 -5.00 8.08
CA GLU A 109 26.59 -4.69 8.78
C GLU A 109 26.57 -3.29 9.42
N GLY A 110 25.45 -2.93 10.05
CA GLY A 110 25.19 -1.63 10.64
C GLY A 110 24.87 -0.48 9.68
N LYS A 111 24.90 -0.69 8.35
CA LYS A 111 24.52 0.33 7.33
C LYS A 111 23.03 0.28 7.05
N ILE A 112 22.22 0.54 8.06
CA ILE A 112 20.78 0.31 8.04
C ILE A 112 20.02 1.10 6.96
N GLY A 113 20.54 2.23 6.50
CA GLY A 113 19.91 3.09 5.48
C GLY A 113 20.16 2.63 4.02
N ASP A 114 20.96 1.59 3.80
CA ASP A 114 21.25 1.09 2.45
C ASP A 114 20.00 0.49 1.81
N LEU A 115 19.53 1.10 0.72
CA LEU A 115 18.31 0.66 0.02
C LEU A 115 18.43 -0.76 -0.51
N ARG A 116 19.60 -1.13 -1.06
CA ARG A 116 19.80 -2.45 -1.62
C ARG A 116 19.79 -3.52 -0.54
N CYS A 117 20.44 -3.25 0.58
CA CYS A 117 20.44 -4.15 1.72
C CYS A 117 19.02 -4.36 2.29
N GLN A 118 18.23 -3.29 2.39
CA GLN A 118 16.84 -3.40 2.84
C GLN A 118 15.98 -4.22 1.87
N LEU A 119 16.23 -4.12 0.56
CA LEU A 119 15.55 -4.94 -0.44
C LEU A 119 15.98 -6.42 -0.35
N ASP A 120 17.26 -6.68 -0.13
CA ASP A 120 17.75 -8.04 0.08
C ASP A 120 17.13 -8.65 1.36
N PHE A 121 17.03 -7.87 2.44
CA PHE A 121 16.37 -8.28 3.68
C PHE A 121 14.87 -8.58 3.47
N LEU A 122 14.15 -7.70 2.78
CA LEU A 122 12.74 -7.90 2.43
C LEU A 122 12.53 -9.23 1.68
N MET A 123 13.40 -9.54 0.72
CA MET A 123 13.31 -10.80 -0.01
C MET A 123 13.63 -12.01 0.87
N ILE A 124 14.60 -11.90 1.78
CA ILE A 124 14.91 -12.96 2.75
C ILE A 124 13.69 -13.25 3.65
N GLU A 125 13.01 -12.22 4.15
CA GLU A 125 11.78 -12.41 4.92
C GLU A 125 10.68 -13.10 4.10
N LEU A 126 10.47 -12.65 2.85
CA LEU A 126 9.48 -13.26 1.96
C LEU A 126 9.82 -14.72 1.63
N GLU A 127 11.09 -15.06 1.50
CA GLU A 127 11.54 -16.43 1.21
C GLU A 127 11.43 -17.37 2.41
N ASN A 128 11.69 -16.88 3.62
CA ASN A 128 11.74 -17.71 4.83
C ASN A 128 10.43 -17.74 5.59
N ASP A 129 9.78 -16.59 5.77
CA ASP A 129 8.67 -16.42 6.71
C ASP A 129 7.32 -16.22 6.01
N PHE A 130 7.33 -15.80 4.72
CA PHE A 130 6.11 -15.44 3.97
C PHE A 130 6.09 -16.07 2.57
N THR A 131 6.43 -17.37 2.51
CA THR A 131 6.57 -18.10 1.24
C THR A 131 5.30 -18.13 0.41
N ASP A 132 4.13 -18.18 1.02
CA ASP A 132 2.84 -18.13 0.34
C ASP A 132 2.57 -16.77 -0.32
N ILE A 133 2.98 -15.68 0.33
CA ILE A 133 2.96 -14.34 -0.26
C ILE A 133 3.90 -14.29 -1.46
N LEU A 134 5.14 -14.74 -1.29
CA LEU A 134 6.13 -14.73 -2.36
C LEU A 134 5.68 -15.54 -3.59
N VAL A 135 5.09 -16.71 -3.39
CA VAL A 135 4.52 -17.51 -4.48
C VAL A 135 3.46 -16.72 -5.21
N MET A 136 2.54 -16.08 -4.49
CA MET A 136 1.51 -15.23 -5.11
C MET A 136 2.11 -14.07 -5.90
N LEU A 137 3.09 -13.36 -5.33
CA LEU A 137 3.76 -12.25 -6.00
C LEU A 137 4.53 -12.67 -7.27
N LYS A 138 4.98 -13.93 -7.33
CA LYS A 138 5.68 -14.50 -8.51
C LYS A 138 4.75 -15.09 -9.55
N THR A 139 3.48 -15.34 -9.24
CA THR A 139 2.60 -16.09 -10.16
C THR A 139 1.30 -15.37 -10.52
N SER A 140 0.81 -14.48 -9.65
CA SER A 140 -0.47 -13.80 -9.86
C SER A 140 -0.36 -12.66 -10.88
N THR A 141 -1.43 -12.47 -11.63
CA THR A 141 -1.64 -11.30 -12.50
C THR A 141 -2.68 -10.32 -11.91
N ASP A 142 -3.23 -10.64 -10.74
CA ASP A 142 -4.21 -9.82 -10.04
C ASP A 142 -3.51 -8.84 -9.08
N LEU A 143 -3.44 -7.57 -9.50
CA LEU A 143 -2.80 -6.51 -8.73
C LEU A 143 -3.50 -6.26 -7.39
N TYR A 144 -4.85 -6.30 -7.37
CA TYR A 144 -5.62 -6.06 -6.15
C TYR A 144 -5.32 -7.16 -5.12
N ALA A 145 -5.45 -8.42 -5.55
CA ALA A 145 -5.19 -9.56 -4.68
C ALA A 145 -3.74 -9.54 -4.12
N CYS A 146 -2.74 -9.22 -4.94
CA CYS A 146 -1.36 -9.07 -4.49
C CYS A 146 -1.22 -7.94 -3.45
N THR A 147 -1.85 -6.77 -3.70
CA THR A 147 -1.81 -5.63 -2.78
C THR A 147 -2.40 -5.98 -1.43
N ILE A 148 -3.59 -6.60 -1.42
CA ILE A 148 -4.29 -6.95 -0.18
C ILE A 148 -3.54 -8.03 0.59
N LYS A 149 -3.03 -9.06 -0.09
CA LYS A 149 -2.26 -10.13 0.56
C LYS A 149 -1.02 -9.57 1.31
N VAL A 150 -0.28 -8.65 0.69
CA VAL A 150 0.85 -7.99 1.35
C VAL A 150 0.38 -7.17 2.55
N MET A 151 -0.68 -6.36 2.39
CA MET A 151 -1.23 -5.53 3.45
C MET A 151 -1.66 -6.35 4.67
N THR A 152 -2.36 -7.47 4.45
CA THR A 152 -2.95 -8.25 5.54
C THR A 152 -1.95 -9.16 6.23
N ASP A 153 -1.09 -9.80 5.47
CA ASP A 153 -0.30 -10.93 5.96
C ASP A 153 1.16 -10.54 6.24
N PHE A 154 1.72 -9.60 5.46
CA PHE A 154 3.08 -9.13 5.66
C PHE A 154 3.15 -7.91 6.58
N GLU A 155 2.42 -6.83 6.24
CA GLU A 155 2.43 -5.58 7.02
C GLU A 155 1.63 -5.70 8.32
N ARG A 156 0.53 -6.46 8.31
CA ARG A 156 -0.35 -6.66 9.47
C ARG A 156 -0.80 -5.35 10.09
N SER A 157 -1.26 -4.43 9.25
CA SER A 157 -1.54 -3.02 9.59
C SER A 157 -2.56 -2.83 10.73
N GLY A 158 -3.27 -3.87 11.14
CA GLY A 158 -4.30 -3.83 12.19
C GLY A 158 -5.60 -3.13 11.76
N ASP A 159 -5.59 -2.36 10.70
CA ASP A 159 -6.77 -1.78 10.04
C ASP A 159 -6.98 -2.46 8.69
N TYR A 160 -8.15 -3.07 8.53
CA TYR A 160 -8.56 -3.79 7.30
C TYR A 160 -9.75 -3.09 6.62
N SER A 161 -9.99 -1.81 6.93
CA SER A 161 -11.06 -1.03 6.32
C SER A 161 -10.93 -0.98 4.80
N GLU A 162 -12.07 -0.94 4.11
CA GLU A 162 -12.08 -0.80 2.65
C GLU A 162 -11.39 0.50 2.18
N ALA A 163 -11.47 1.55 3.00
CA ALA A 163 -10.76 2.80 2.72
C ALA A 163 -9.24 2.61 2.68
N LEU A 164 -8.67 1.84 3.61
CA LEU A 164 -7.23 1.56 3.62
C LEU A 164 -6.84 0.61 2.49
N LYS A 165 -7.64 -0.43 2.22
CA LYS A 165 -7.43 -1.33 1.08
C LYS A 165 -7.40 -0.56 -0.23
N LYS A 166 -8.42 0.31 -0.43
CA LYS A 166 -8.48 1.17 -1.62
C LYS A 166 -7.27 2.09 -1.72
N PHE A 167 -6.88 2.75 -0.65
CA PHE A 167 -5.71 3.63 -0.63
C PHE A 167 -4.43 2.91 -1.08
N ARG A 168 -4.16 1.71 -0.52
CA ARG A 168 -2.99 0.92 -0.90
C ARG A 168 -3.08 0.40 -2.34
N TYR A 169 -4.26 0.03 -2.79
CA TYR A 169 -4.49 -0.39 -4.17
C TYR A 169 -4.31 0.77 -5.16
N ASP A 170 -4.78 1.98 -4.85
CA ASP A 170 -4.59 3.16 -5.71
C ASP A 170 -3.09 3.48 -5.87
N LEU A 171 -2.30 3.35 -4.81
CA LEU A 171 -0.83 3.46 -4.88
C LEU A 171 -0.22 2.36 -5.76
N ALA A 172 -0.63 1.12 -5.54
CA ALA A 172 -0.16 -0.03 -6.33
C ALA A 172 -0.50 0.13 -7.83
N LYS A 173 -1.71 0.60 -8.13
CA LYS A 173 -2.19 0.86 -9.50
C LYS A 173 -1.40 1.98 -10.18
N SER A 174 -1.10 3.06 -9.47
CA SER A 174 -0.27 4.15 -9.99
C SER A 174 1.12 3.64 -10.39
N ILE A 175 1.77 2.88 -9.51
CA ILE A 175 3.09 2.29 -9.76
C ILE A 175 3.03 1.28 -10.91
N TYR A 176 2.02 0.41 -10.92
CA TYR A 176 1.83 -0.57 -11.99
C TYR A 176 1.70 0.14 -13.36
N ASN A 177 0.86 1.16 -13.46
CA ASN A 177 0.64 1.90 -14.70
C ASN A 177 1.90 2.64 -15.19
N GLU A 178 2.74 3.11 -14.27
CA GLU A 178 4.00 3.78 -14.60
C GLU A 178 5.04 2.80 -15.18
N PHE A 179 5.10 1.57 -14.65
CA PHE A 179 6.24 0.68 -14.92
C PHE A 179 5.94 -0.56 -15.77
N SER A 180 4.70 -1.06 -15.80
CA SER A 180 4.40 -2.36 -16.43
C SER A 180 4.45 -2.34 -17.96
N GLY A 181 4.46 -1.17 -18.59
CA GLY A 181 4.32 -1.03 -20.05
C GLY A 181 2.94 -1.44 -20.59
N SER A 182 2.05 -1.91 -19.75
CA SER A 182 0.66 -2.26 -20.03
C SER A 182 -0.23 -1.61 -18.97
N PRO A 183 -0.52 -0.31 -19.09
CA PRO A 183 -1.32 0.39 -18.09
C PRO A 183 -2.65 -0.34 -17.88
N ILE A 184 -3.03 -0.48 -16.63
CA ILE A 184 -4.41 -0.83 -16.29
C ILE A 184 -5.21 0.42 -16.64
N GLU A 185 -5.89 0.41 -17.78
CA GLU A 185 -6.92 1.40 -18.06
C GLU A 185 -7.88 1.41 -16.88
N ASP A 186 -8.50 2.55 -16.58
CA ASP A 186 -9.55 2.61 -15.56
C ASP A 186 -10.70 1.68 -16.00
N ILE A 187 -10.45 0.39 -15.86
CA ILE A 187 -11.51 -0.57 -15.68
C ILE A 187 -12.01 -0.18 -14.30
N ASP A 188 -13.19 0.40 -14.26
CA ASP A 188 -13.87 0.76 -13.03
C ASP A 188 -13.54 -0.26 -11.96
N ASP A 189 -13.22 0.24 -10.74
CA ASP A 189 -12.96 -0.59 -9.57
C ASP A 189 -13.79 -1.88 -9.69
N PRO A 190 -13.18 -3.09 -9.72
CA PRO A 190 -13.93 -4.32 -9.95
C PRO A 190 -15.09 -4.54 -8.99
N LYS A 191 -15.19 -3.70 -7.98
CA LYS A 191 -16.29 -3.65 -7.01
C LYS A 191 -17.31 -2.54 -7.27
N GLY A 192 -17.17 -1.69 -8.29
CA GLY A 192 -18.14 -0.67 -8.62
C GLY A 192 -17.97 0.68 -7.89
N LYS A 193 -18.98 1.53 -7.98
CA LYS A 193 -18.99 2.88 -7.42
C LYS A 193 -19.03 2.83 -5.88
N THR A 194 -18.20 3.63 -5.21
CA THR A 194 -18.26 3.74 -3.74
C THR A 194 -19.29 4.74 -3.27
N TYR A 195 -19.90 4.46 -2.11
CA TYR A 195 -20.81 5.37 -1.42
C TYR A 195 -20.44 5.46 0.06
N LYS A 196 -20.32 6.69 0.57
CA LYS A 196 -20.13 6.93 1.99
C LYS A 196 -21.49 7.08 2.66
N ILE A 197 -21.78 6.21 3.62
CA ILE A 197 -23.05 6.19 4.35
C ILE A 197 -23.20 7.49 5.15
N GLU A 198 -24.30 8.18 4.97
CA GLU A 198 -24.66 9.39 5.70
C GLU A 198 -25.53 9.06 6.91
N PRO A 199 -25.61 9.95 7.94
CA PRO A 199 -26.52 9.75 9.07
C PRO A 199 -27.97 9.63 8.61
N GLY A 200 -28.62 8.51 8.97
CA GLY A 200 -30.00 8.21 8.60
C GLY A 200 -30.17 7.33 7.36
N ASP A 201 -29.08 6.99 6.67
CA ASP A 201 -29.14 6.04 5.58
C ASP A 201 -29.49 4.63 6.06
N THR A 202 -30.17 3.90 5.17
CA THR A 202 -30.40 2.44 5.28
C THR A 202 -29.91 1.76 4.01
N LEU A 203 -29.50 0.48 4.07
CA LEU A 203 -29.12 -0.25 2.85
C LEU A 203 -30.27 -0.32 1.85
N VAL A 204 -31.51 -0.35 2.31
CA VAL A 204 -32.69 -0.32 1.42
C VAL A 204 -32.74 1.00 0.66
N GLY A 205 -32.63 2.14 1.34
CA GLY A 205 -32.61 3.44 0.69
C GLY A 205 -31.43 3.66 -0.25
N ILE A 206 -30.26 3.12 0.12
CA ILE A 206 -29.08 3.16 -0.74
C ILE A 206 -29.29 2.27 -1.98
N ALA A 207 -29.79 1.07 -1.83
CA ALA A 207 -30.09 0.16 -2.92
C ALA A 207 -31.08 0.78 -3.93
N GLU A 208 -32.16 1.38 -3.43
CA GLU A 208 -33.13 2.13 -4.25
C GLU A 208 -32.48 3.30 -5.01
N LYS A 209 -31.63 4.08 -4.32
CA LYS A 209 -30.92 5.24 -4.88
C LYS A 209 -30.03 4.87 -6.06
N PHE A 210 -29.40 3.68 -6.00
CA PHE A 210 -28.48 3.24 -7.03
C PHE A 210 -29.08 2.20 -7.99
N GLY A 211 -30.30 1.73 -7.72
CA GLY A 211 -31.04 0.79 -8.58
C GLY A 211 -30.46 -0.62 -8.58
N VAL A 212 -29.96 -1.05 -7.43
CA VAL A 212 -29.40 -2.37 -7.12
C VAL A 212 -30.19 -3.01 -5.98
N THR A 213 -29.92 -4.26 -5.61
CA THR A 213 -30.56 -4.93 -4.48
C THR A 213 -29.71 -4.79 -3.20
N VAL A 214 -30.34 -4.96 -2.04
CA VAL A 214 -29.64 -5.00 -0.75
C VAL A 214 -28.69 -6.20 -0.71
N GLU A 215 -29.13 -7.33 -1.26
CA GLU A 215 -28.36 -8.57 -1.34
C GLU A 215 -27.06 -8.36 -2.13
N GLU A 216 -27.15 -7.71 -3.31
CA GLU A 216 -25.97 -7.39 -4.13
C GLU A 216 -24.99 -6.46 -3.38
N ILE A 217 -25.51 -5.47 -2.64
CA ILE A 217 -24.64 -4.61 -1.79
C ILE A 217 -24.03 -5.44 -0.67
N CYS A 218 -24.79 -6.27 0.02
CA CYS A 218 -24.31 -7.10 1.13
C CYS A 218 -23.22 -8.08 0.68
N GLU A 219 -23.43 -8.79 -0.42
CA GLU A 219 -22.46 -9.74 -0.99
C GLU A 219 -21.16 -9.02 -1.39
N LEU A 220 -21.27 -7.87 -2.08
CA LEU A 220 -20.12 -7.13 -2.55
C LEU A 220 -19.27 -6.56 -1.41
N ASN A 221 -19.89 -6.27 -0.24
CA ASN A 221 -19.25 -5.64 0.90
C ASN A 221 -19.01 -6.59 2.08
N ASN A 222 -19.36 -7.87 1.96
CA ASN A 222 -19.32 -8.86 3.04
C ASN A 222 -20.10 -8.39 4.28
N ILE A 223 -21.29 -7.78 4.09
CA ILE A 223 -22.18 -7.35 5.17
C ILE A 223 -23.08 -8.52 5.54
N GLU A 224 -22.88 -9.10 6.72
CA GLU A 224 -23.68 -10.24 7.22
C GLU A 224 -25.08 -9.81 7.66
N ASP A 225 -25.21 -8.66 8.32
CA ASP A 225 -26.49 -8.09 8.73
C ASP A 225 -26.73 -6.73 8.05
N PRO A 226 -27.70 -6.63 7.13
CA PRO A 226 -28.00 -5.39 6.40
C PRO A 226 -28.47 -4.23 7.30
N ASN A 227 -28.81 -4.49 8.56
CA ASN A 227 -29.16 -3.46 9.54
C ASN A 227 -27.95 -2.91 10.30
N MET A 228 -26.79 -3.56 10.15
CA MET A 228 -25.54 -3.18 10.82
C MET A 228 -24.64 -2.35 9.91
N ILE A 229 -25.10 -1.15 9.56
CA ILE A 229 -24.31 -0.16 8.83
C ILE A 229 -24.14 1.12 9.67
N TYR A 230 -23.06 1.84 9.46
CA TYR A 230 -22.71 3.00 10.27
C TYR A 230 -22.47 4.25 9.43
N ALA A 231 -22.91 5.40 9.91
CA ALA A 231 -22.59 6.66 9.27
C ALA A 231 -21.07 6.87 9.18
N GLY A 232 -20.60 7.24 8.00
CA GLY A 232 -19.17 7.37 7.70
C GLY A 232 -18.52 6.12 7.10
N GLN A 233 -19.17 4.94 7.19
CA GLN A 233 -18.75 3.74 6.51
C GLN A 233 -18.79 3.96 4.98
N VAL A 234 -17.78 3.44 4.26
CA VAL A 234 -17.76 3.44 2.80
C VAL A 234 -18.10 2.05 2.32
N ILE A 235 -19.09 1.96 1.42
CA ILE A 235 -19.53 0.72 0.79
C ILE A 235 -19.37 0.79 -0.72
N TYR A 236 -19.17 -0.34 -1.36
CA TYR A 236 -19.21 -0.50 -2.81
C TYR A 236 -20.64 -0.71 -3.27
N ILE A 237 -21.01 -0.05 -4.36
CA ILE A 237 -22.30 -0.18 -5.02
C ILE A 237 -22.06 -0.95 -6.31
N PRO A 238 -22.69 -2.13 -6.51
CA PRO A 238 -22.52 -2.89 -7.73
C PRO A 238 -22.98 -2.09 -8.96
N GLU A 239 -22.30 -2.29 -10.08
CA GLU A 239 -22.77 -1.74 -11.34
C GLU A 239 -24.06 -2.45 -11.75
N LYS A 240 -24.99 -1.66 -12.25
CA LYS A 240 -26.26 -2.17 -12.75
C LYS A 240 -25.98 -3.11 -13.94
N SER A 241 -26.19 -4.41 -13.78
CA SER A 241 -26.11 -5.33 -14.92
C SER A 241 -27.13 -4.88 -15.97
N LEU A 242 -26.62 -4.43 -17.11
CA LEU A 242 -27.43 -4.20 -18.29
C LEU A 242 -27.88 -5.56 -18.81
N ASN A 243 -28.88 -6.18 -18.15
CA ASN A 243 -29.57 -7.31 -18.73
C ASN A 243 -30.44 -6.78 -19.88
N ASN A 244 -30.01 -7.09 -21.09
CA ASN A 244 -30.83 -6.99 -22.30
C ASN A 244 -31.98 -8.01 -22.26
#